data_2335b644dd5d94427cea31c50b07f9f5
#
_entry.id   2335b644dd5d94427cea31c50b07f9f5
#
_cell.length_a   1.000
_cell.length_b   1.000
_cell.length_c   1.000
_cell.angle_alpha   90.00
_cell.angle_beta   90.00
_cell.angle_gamma   90.00
#
_symmetry.space_group_name_H-M   'P 1'
#
loop_
_entity.id
_entity.type
_entity.pdbx_description
1 polymer ?
#
loop_
_entity_poly.entity_id
_entity_poly.type
_entity_poly.pdbx_seq_one_letter_code
_entity_poly.pdbx_strand_id
1 'polypeptide(L)'
;MGTRREHDFIGELEIADNVYYGVQTFRALENFHMSGRQLKDYPYFVKAFAQIKKAAALANKEVGVLDAQKADAIAKACDELIAGKYLDQFVVDMIQGGAGTSTNMNSNEVITNIALESLGHKKGEYQYLHPNDHTNLGQSTNDSYPSSIKVAAYAKLTDLLKAMELLKSELEAKAKDFKDIIKMGRTELEDAVPTTLGNTFNAFASYIKSDIEKITAARETMAVLNMGATAIGTGINCHPDYKNVVVKKLKDITGVDFKKADDFIAATQDTADFVHVSGALKTAAVRLSKIANDLRLMNSGPRCGLGEINLPQMQPGSSIMPGKVNPVIAEVVGEACYEVIGNDVTIMLCSERGEFELNAFEPGIAYALFNSIFILENAMKTLAEKAVRKLTANPEACLKSVLGSVGIVTAFNPYIGYEKSASIAKEALQTGKAVGDICLERGYLSKEEIDKILEPKNMLNPSMVR
;
A
#
# COMPACT_ATOMS: atom_id res chain seq x y z
N MET A 1 36.44 13.85 -19.41
CA MET A 1 36.33 12.77 -18.43
C MET A 1 36.92 11.54 -19.09
N GLY A 2 37.66 10.70 -18.34
CA GLY A 2 38.20 9.46 -18.87
C GLY A 2 37.07 8.46 -19.17
N THR A 3 37.36 7.52 -20.06
CA THR A 3 36.51 6.38 -20.38
C THR A 3 37.26 5.08 -20.22
N ARG A 4 36.55 4.00 -19.94
CA ARG A 4 37.03 2.63 -19.99
C ARG A 4 36.26 1.86 -21.04
N ARG A 5 36.90 0.92 -21.68
CA ARG A 5 36.29 0.06 -22.67
C ARG A 5 35.76 -1.21 -21.99
N GLU A 6 34.49 -1.48 -22.15
CA GLU A 6 33.83 -2.71 -21.71
C GLU A 6 33.16 -3.43 -22.88
N HIS A 7 32.97 -4.74 -22.78
CA HIS A 7 32.33 -5.53 -23.83
C HIS A 7 31.31 -6.50 -23.25
N ASP A 8 30.33 -6.82 -24.07
CA ASP A 8 29.39 -7.91 -23.87
C ASP A 8 29.27 -8.74 -25.16
N PHE A 9 28.29 -9.65 -25.24
CA PHE A 9 28.06 -10.50 -26.40
C PHE A 9 27.75 -9.70 -27.69
N ILE A 10 27.19 -8.49 -27.55
CA ILE A 10 26.79 -7.64 -28.70
C ILE A 10 27.99 -6.86 -29.24
N GLY A 11 28.96 -6.50 -28.40
CA GLY A 11 30.15 -5.76 -28.81
C GLY A 11 30.71 -4.86 -27.72
N GLU A 12 31.66 -4.00 -28.10
CA GLU A 12 32.37 -3.08 -27.20
C GLU A 12 31.70 -1.71 -27.12
N LEU A 13 31.75 -1.09 -25.94
CA LEU A 13 31.31 0.30 -25.71
C LEU A 13 32.30 1.04 -24.78
N GLU A 14 32.36 2.37 -24.94
CA GLU A 14 33.09 3.27 -24.05
C GLU A 14 32.19 3.70 -22.91
N ILE A 15 32.58 3.37 -21.68
CA ILE A 15 31.85 3.72 -20.45
C ILE A 15 32.64 4.79 -19.70
N ALA A 16 31.98 5.83 -19.20
CA ALA A 16 32.63 6.88 -18.43
C ALA A 16 33.27 6.31 -17.15
N ASP A 17 34.50 6.72 -16.81
CA ASP A 17 35.22 6.20 -15.66
C ASP A 17 34.61 6.58 -14.31
N ASN A 18 33.81 7.61 -14.25
CA ASN A 18 33.19 8.08 -13.00
C ASN A 18 31.93 7.28 -12.60
N VAL A 19 31.39 6.41 -13.47
CA VAL A 19 30.22 5.58 -13.14
C VAL A 19 30.62 4.18 -12.71
N TYR A 20 29.78 3.52 -11.89
CA TYR A 20 29.97 2.16 -11.41
C TYR A 20 29.20 1.12 -12.21
N TYR A 21 28.19 1.52 -12.99
CA TYR A 21 27.53 0.61 -13.93
C TYR A 21 28.39 0.37 -15.16
N GLY A 22 28.10 -0.70 -15.89
CA GLY A 22 28.88 -1.16 -17.04
C GLY A 22 28.09 -1.16 -18.35
N VAL A 23 28.58 -1.97 -19.29
CA VAL A 23 28.12 -2.02 -20.68
C VAL A 23 26.64 -2.41 -20.83
N GLN A 24 26.15 -3.36 -20.06
CA GLN A 24 24.75 -3.82 -20.17
C GLN A 24 23.77 -2.77 -19.63
N THR A 25 24.12 -2.10 -18.53
CA THR A 25 23.35 -0.97 -18.04
C THR A 25 23.32 0.18 -19.04
N PHE A 26 24.47 0.46 -19.67
CA PHE A 26 24.56 1.53 -20.68
C PHE A 26 23.61 1.25 -21.86
N ARG A 27 23.56 0.00 -22.36
CA ARG A 27 22.58 -0.38 -23.40
C ARG A 27 21.13 -0.21 -22.93
N ALA A 28 20.85 -0.55 -21.68
CA ALA A 28 19.50 -0.39 -21.14
C ALA A 28 19.08 1.10 -21.05
N LEU A 29 20.04 1.99 -20.75
CA LEU A 29 19.80 3.43 -20.77
C LEU A 29 19.44 3.97 -22.17
N GLU A 30 19.98 3.37 -23.24
CA GLU A 30 19.63 3.75 -24.59
C GLU A 30 18.26 3.18 -25.03
N ASN A 31 17.89 2.01 -24.49
CA ASN A 31 16.70 1.27 -24.93
C ASN A 31 15.41 1.67 -24.21
N PHE A 32 15.47 2.07 -22.92
CA PHE A 32 14.28 2.17 -22.08
C PHE A 32 14.11 3.56 -21.47
N HIS A 33 13.04 4.27 -21.89
CA HIS A 33 12.66 5.60 -21.43
C HIS A 33 11.14 5.71 -21.25
N MET A 34 10.53 4.66 -20.65
CA MET A 34 9.07 4.52 -20.67
C MET A 34 8.39 5.25 -19.51
N SER A 35 8.88 5.05 -18.28
CA SER A 35 8.21 5.56 -17.09
C SER A 35 8.71 6.93 -16.63
N GLY A 36 9.92 7.31 -17.03
CA GLY A 36 10.64 8.45 -16.47
C GLY A 36 11.05 8.24 -14.99
N ARG A 37 10.91 7.04 -14.48
CA ARG A 37 11.31 6.63 -13.13
C ARG A 37 12.44 5.62 -13.20
N GLN A 38 13.50 5.88 -12.48
CA GLN A 38 14.68 5.02 -12.43
C GLN A 38 14.72 4.21 -11.13
N LEU A 39 15.51 3.14 -11.10
CA LEU A 39 15.68 2.31 -9.90
C LEU A 39 16.09 3.12 -8.67
N LYS A 40 16.92 4.16 -8.82
CA LYS A 40 17.32 5.05 -7.72
C LYS A 40 16.17 5.74 -7.01
N ASP A 41 15.02 5.89 -7.68
CA ASP A 41 13.79 6.46 -7.11
C ASP A 41 13.09 5.46 -6.15
N TYR A 42 13.56 4.20 -6.14
CA TYR A 42 13.06 3.08 -5.32
C TYR A 42 14.20 2.50 -4.45
N PRO A 43 14.77 3.27 -3.51
CA PRO A 43 15.95 2.86 -2.74
C PRO A 43 15.75 1.56 -1.97
N TYR A 44 14.52 1.26 -1.55
CA TYR A 44 14.19 -0.02 -0.90
C TYR A 44 14.30 -1.22 -1.86
N PHE A 45 14.09 -1.03 -3.16
CA PHE A 45 14.26 -2.07 -4.17
C PHE A 45 15.75 -2.32 -4.45
N VAL A 46 16.55 -1.26 -4.57
CA VAL A 46 18.00 -1.37 -4.65
C VAL A 46 18.57 -2.09 -3.43
N LYS A 47 18.09 -1.73 -2.23
CA LYS A 47 18.46 -2.41 -0.98
C LYS A 47 18.11 -3.89 -1.01
N ALA A 48 16.93 -4.28 -1.49
CA ALA A 48 16.54 -5.68 -1.59
C ALA A 48 17.44 -6.46 -2.56
N PHE A 49 17.78 -5.88 -3.72
CA PHE A 49 18.77 -6.47 -4.62
C PHE A 49 20.12 -6.68 -3.92
N ALA A 50 20.62 -5.69 -3.22
CA ALA A 50 21.88 -5.81 -2.49
C ALA A 50 21.81 -6.92 -1.41
N GLN A 51 20.68 -7.06 -0.71
CA GLN A 51 20.45 -8.14 0.26
C GLN A 51 20.46 -9.53 -0.41
N ILE A 52 19.78 -9.68 -1.55
CA ILE A 52 19.78 -10.92 -2.36
C ILE A 52 21.20 -11.24 -2.83
N LYS A 53 21.91 -10.28 -3.42
CA LYS A 53 23.27 -10.48 -3.94
C LYS A 53 24.28 -10.81 -2.82
N LYS A 54 24.13 -10.17 -1.66
CA LYS A 54 24.93 -10.51 -0.47
C LYS A 54 24.67 -11.94 0.00
N ALA A 55 23.39 -12.31 0.12
CA ALA A 55 23.00 -13.66 0.51
C ALA A 55 23.53 -14.71 -0.48
N ALA A 56 23.44 -14.42 -1.79
CA ALA A 56 23.94 -15.29 -2.85
C ALA A 56 25.47 -15.49 -2.80
N ALA A 57 26.23 -14.40 -2.64
CA ALA A 57 27.69 -14.48 -2.54
C ALA A 57 28.13 -15.29 -1.32
N LEU A 58 27.51 -15.04 -0.14
CA LEU A 58 27.81 -15.77 1.09
C LEU A 58 27.36 -17.25 1.01
N ALA A 59 26.26 -17.55 0.32
CA ALA A 59 25.83 -18.92 0.10
C ALA A 59 26.80 -19.67 -0.83
N ASN A 60 27.22 -19.06 -1.94
CA ASN A 60 28.19 -19.65 -2.87
C ASN A 60 29.57 -19.86 -2.21
N LYS A 61 29.97 -18.98 -1.29
CA LYS A 61 31.14 -19.17 -0.46
C LYS A 61 31.01 -20.41 0.44
N GLU A 62 29.86 -20.54 1.12
CA GLU A 62 29.61 -21.64 2.07
C GLU A 62 29.56 -23.01 1.37
N VAL A 63 28.96 -23.08 0.19
CA VAL A 63 28.91 -24.32 -0.61
C VAL A 63 30.22 -24.56 -1.42
N GLY A 64 31.22 -23.67 -1.33
CA GLY A 64 32.54 -23.85 -1.88
C GLY A 64 32.70 -23.59 -3.37
N VAL A 65 31.74 -22.91 -4.02
CA VAL A 65 31.81 -22.61 -5.47
C VAL A 65 32.27 -21.19 -5.80
N LEU A 66 32.37 -20.31 -4.81
CA LEU A 66 32.89 -18.95 -4.95
C LEU A 66 34.09 -18.77 -3.99
N ASP A 67 35.21 -18.25 -4.51
CA ASP A 67 36.38 -17.91 -3.72
C ASP A 67 36.02 -16.96 -2.56
N ALA A 68 36.58 -17.22 -1.39
CA ALA A 68 36.26 -16.50 -0.17
C ALA A 68 36.55 -14.99 -0.26
N GLN A 69 37.69 -14.60 -0.87
CA GLN A 69 38.08 -13.19 -1.01
C GLN A 69 37.11 -12.45 -1.92
N LYS A 70 36.69 -13.07 -3.03
CA LYS A 70 35.68 -12.50 -3.95
C LYS A 70 34.34 -12.40 -3.30
N ALA A 71 33.88 -13.42 -2.59
CA ALA A 71 32.59 -13.42 -1.90
C ALA A 71 32.54 -12.34 -0.82
N ASP A 72 33.57 -12.18 -0.04
CA ASP A 72 33.66 -11.16 1.02
C ASP A 72 33.70 -9.73 0.43
N ALA A 73 34.37 -9.53 -0.72
CA ALA A 73 34.37 -8.25 -1.43
C ALA A 73 32.97 -7.90 -1.99
N ILE A 74 32.29 -8.87 -2.59
CA ILE A 74 30.90 -8.70 -3.05
C ILE A 74 29.99 -8.38 -1.85
N ALA A 75 30.09 -9.13 -0.75
CA ALA A 75 29.27 -8.90 0.43
C ALA A 75 29.49 -7.50 1.03
N LYS A 76 30.73 -7.03 1.08
CA LYS A 76 31.11 -5.68 1.53
C LYS A 76 30.53 -4.60 0.59
N ALA A 77 30.61 -4.79 -0.71
CA ALA A 77 30.01 -3.88 -1.68
C ALA A 77 28.47 -3.78 -1.51
N CYS A 78 27.81 -4.92 -1.26
CA CYS A 78 26.41 -4.95 -0.94
C CYS A 78 26.07 -4.19 0.36
N ASP A 79 26.93 -4.24 1.39
CA ASP A 79 26.70 -3.48 2.63
C ASP A 79 26.70 -1.97 2.39
N GLU A 80 27.54 -1.46 1.48
CA GLU A 80 27.53 -0.05 1.10
C GLU A 80 26.19 0.35 0.45
N LEU A 81 25.62 -0.51 -0.41
CA LEU A 81 24.32 -0.29 -1.04
C LEU A 81 23.18 -0.41 -0.03
N ILE A 82 23.23 -1.37 0.89
CA ILE A 82 22.24 -1.52 1.97
C ILE A 82 22.23 -0.28 2.87
N ALA A 83 23.38 0.36 3.06
CA ALA A 83 23.53 1.62 3.78
C ALA A 83 23.08 2.86 2.97
N GLY A 84 22.63 2.68 1.73
CA GLY A 84 22.10 3.75 0.87
C GLY A 84 23.15 4.52 0.07
N LYS A 85 24.38 4.03 -0.04
CA LYS A 85 25.40 4.62 -0.90
C LYS A 85 25.21 4.18 -2.36
N TYR A 86 25.78 4.93 -3.30
CA TYR A 86 25.77 4.65 -4.74
C TYR A 86 24.38 4.52 -5.39
N LEU A 87 23.33 5.05 -4.77
CA LEU A 87 21.96 5.00 -5.34
C LEU A 87 21.87 5.67 -6.70
N ASP A 88 22.64 6.72 -6.93
CA ASP A 88 22.74 7.45 -8.19
C ASP A 88 23.25 6.59 -9.36
N GLN A 89 23.84 5.40 -9.09
CA GLN A 89 24.32 4.45 -10.08
C GLN A 89 23.25 3.47 -10.58
N PHE A 90 22.04 3.51 -9.99
CA PHE A 90 20.90 2.67 -10.37
C PHE A 90 19.98 3.44 -11.30
N VAL A 91 20.32 3.45 -12.58
CA VAL A 91 19.84 4.42 -13.57
C VAL A 91 18.85 3.87 -14.60
N VAL A 92 18.61 2.55 -14.62
CA VAL A 92 17.68 1.94 -15.57
C VAL A 92 16.23 2.29 -15.26
N ASP A 93 15.40 2.45 -16.29
CA ASP A 93 13.96 2.71 -16.15
C ASP A 93 13.27 1.52 -15.48
N MET A 94 12.28 1.79 -14.64
CA MET A 94 11.49 0.75 -13.96
C MET A 94 10.68 -0.10 -14.93
N ILE A 95 10.19 0.47 -16.04
CA ILE A 95 9.48 -0.26 -17.10
C ILE A 95 10.47 -0.63 -18.20
N GLN A 96 10.81 -1.90 -18.27
CA GLN A 96 11.84 -2.44 -19.15
C GLN A 96 11.44 -3.81 -19.70
N GLY A 97 11.86 -4.14 -20.90
CA GLY A 97 11.74 -5.49 -21.44
C GLY A 97 12.80 -6.44 -20.90
N GLY A 98 12.60 -7.76 -21.05
CA GLY A 98 13.58 -8.77 -20.66
C GLY A 98 13.46 -9.25 -19.21
N ALA A 99 12.26 -9.25 -18.64
CA ALA A 99 11.97 -9.81 -17.32
C ALA A 99 12.83 -9.25 -16.17
N GLY A 100 13.31 -8.00 -16.30
CA GLY A 100 14.16 -7.36 -15.28
C GLY A 100 15.65 -7.58 -15.45
N THR A 101 16.11 -8.12 -16.57
CA THR A 101 17.56 -8.37 -16.81
C THR A 101 18.39 -7.10 -16.71
N SER A 102 17.91 -5.97 -17.23
CA SER A 102 18.62 -4.70 -17.12
C SER A 102 18.82 -4.26 -15.66
N THR A 103 17.84 -4.45 -14.82
CA THR A 103 17.93 -4.19 -13.37
C THR A 103 18.93 -5.12 -12.68
N ASN A 104 18.85 -6.44 -12.97
CA ASN A 104 19.76 -7.42 -12.43
C ASN A 104 21.21 -7.10 -12.82
N MET A 105 21.44 -6.76 -14.08
CA MET A 105 22.79 -6.41 -14.55
C MET A 105 23.26 -5.07 -14.04
N ASN A 106 22.41 -4.05 -13.91
CA ASN A 106 22.77 -2.81 -13.22
C ASN A 106 23.27 -3.08 -11.81
N SER A 107 22.57 -3.95 -11.06
CA SER A 107 23.00 -4.36 -9.73
C SER A 107 24.34 -5.13 -9.76
N ASN A 108 24.48 -6.09 -10.67
CA ASN A 108 25.71 -6.90 -10.79
C ASN A 108 26.91 -6.03 -11.14
N GLU A 109 26.80 -5.14 -12.12
CA GLU A 109 27.89 -4.27 -12.58
C GLU A 109 28.31 -3.28 -11.49
N VAL A 110 27.35 -2.62 -10.82
CA VAL A 110 27.66 -1.68 -9.72
C VAL A 110 28.33 -2.40 -8.56
N ILE A 111 27.79 -3.52 -8.09
CA ILE A 111 28.37 -4.32 -7.00
C ILE A 111 29.78 -4.78 -7.36
N THR A 112 29.95 -5.30 -8.58
CA THR A 112 31.26 -5.77 -9.06
C THR A 112 32.31 -4.66 -9.07
N ASN A 113 31.96 -3.49 -9.59
CA ASN A 113 32.90 -2.37 -9.68
C ASN A 113 33.28 -1.79 -8.30
N ILE A 114 32.34 -1.76 -7.34
CA ILE A 114 32.63 -1.39 -5.95
C ILE A 114 33.57 -2.44 -5.31
N ALA A 115 33.29 -3.72 -5.55
CA ALA A 115 34.13 -4.80 -5.01
C ALA A 115 35.53 -4.81 -5.63
N LEU A 116 35.67 -4.55 -6.93
CA LEU A 116 36.99 -4.41 -7.61
C LEU A 116 37.82 -3.31 -6.96
N GLU A 117 37.28 -2.13 -6.75
CA GLU A 117 37.99 -1.04 -6.08
C GLU A 117 38.43 -1.42 -4.65
N SER A 118 37.56 -2.14 -3.91
CA SER A 118 37.88 -2.63 -2.56
C SER A 118 39.03 -3.66 -2.53
N LEU A 119 39.25 -4.35 -3.65
CA LEU A 119 40.36 -5.30 -3.87
C LEU A 119 41.62 -4.62 -4.47
N GLY A 120 41.60 -3.31 -4.70
CA GLY A 120 42.71 -2.55 -5.28
C GLY A 120 42.78 -2.57 -6.81
N HIS A 121 41.75 -2.98 -7.47
CA HIS A 121 41.61 -3.01 -8.93
C HIS A 121 40.78 -1.81 -9.45
N LYS A 122 40.88 -1.57 -10.76
CA LYS A 122 40.07 -0.53 -11.42
C LYS A 122 38.70 -1.09 -11.82
N LYS A 123 37.73 -0.20 -11.95
CA LYS A 123 36.44 -0.53 -12.53
C LYS A 123 36.60 -1.08 -13.94
N GLY A 124 35.86 -2.12 -14.29
CA GLY A 124 35.94 -2.80 -15.58
C GLY A 124 37.04 -3.86 -15.70
N GLU A 125 37.90 -4.03 -14.70
CA GLU A 125 38.92 -5.11 -14.69
C GLU A 125 38.31 -6.48 -14.35
N TYR A 126 37.35 -6.91 -15.16
CA TYR A 126 36.48 -8.08 -14.94
C TYR A 126 37.21 -9.43 -14.98
N GLN A 127 38.49 -9.47 -15.39
CA GLN A 127 39.34 -10.64 -15.26
C GLN A 127 39.60 -11.02 -13.78
N TYR A 128 39.50 -10.09 -12.84
CA TYR A 128 39.64 -10.34 -11.41
C TYR A 128 38.32 -10.66 -10.71
N LEU A 129 37.27 -9.89 -11.03
CA LEU A 129 35.90 -10.10 -10.52
C LEU A 129 34.90 -9.72 -11.61
N HIS A 130 34.06 -10.69 -12.05
CA HIS A 130 33.18 -10.53 -13.19
C HIS A 130 31.69 -10.43 -12.76
N PRO A 131 30.87 -9.54 -13.35
CA PRO A 131 29.47 -9.40 -13.00
C PRO A 131 28.65 -10.69 -13.16
N ASN A 132 28.86 -11.44 -14.25
CA ASN A 132 28.13 -12.68 -14.53
C ASN A 132 28.71 -13.89 -13.80
N ASP A 133 30.07 -14.06 -13.85
CA ASP A 133 30.69 -15.29 -13.39
C ASP A 133 30.85 -15.35 -11.86
N HIS A 134 30.87 -14.19 -11.17
CA HIS A 134 31.08 -14.13 -9.73
C HIS A 134 29.89 -13.48 -8.99
N THR A 135 29.49 -12.24 -9.32
CA THR A 135 28.41 -11.54 -8.61
C THR A 135 27.06 -12.20 -8.88
N ASN A 136 26.85 -12.73 -10.09
CA ASN A 136 25.64 -13.45 -10.49
C ASN A 136 25.78 -14.98 -10.42
N LEU A 137 26.85 -15.53 -9.85
CA LEU A 137 27.11 -16.96 -9.79
C LEU A 137 25.94 -17.74 -9.18
N GLY A 138 25.49 -18.81 -9.85
CA GLY A 138 24.37 -19.64 -9.40
C GLY A 138 23.01 -18.96 -9.43
N GLN A 139 22.88 -17.87 -10.16
CA GLN A 139 21.65 -17.09 -10.29
C GLN A 139 21.26 -16.88 -11.76
N SER A 140 19.99 -16.64 -11.97
CA SER A 140 19.43 -16.02 -13.18
C SER A 140 18.71 -14.73 -12.77
N THR A 141 18.44 -13.84 -13.72
CA THR A 141 17.44 -12.77 -13.51
C THR A 141 16.13 -13.38 -13.06
N ASN A 142 15.76 -14.54 -13.59
CA ASN A 142 14.47 -15.20 -13.39
C ASN A 142 14.22 -15.69 -11.94
N ASP A 143 15.27 -15.77 -11.11
CA ASP A 143 15.13 -16.03 -9.67
C ASP A 143 15.50 -14.81 -8.83
N SER A 144 16.55 -14.07 -9.18
CA SER A 144 17.01 -12.93 -8.39
C SER A 144 16.09 -11.69 -8.49
N TYR A 145 15.48 -11.45 -9.66
CA TYR A 145 14.59 -10.31 -9.86
C TYR A 145 13.27 -10.44 -9.09
N PRO A 146 12.44 -11.49 -9.29
CA PRO A 146 11.21 -11.68 -8.53
C PRO A 146 11.47 -11.83 -7.03
N SER A 147 12.56 -12.50 -6.62
CA SER A 147 12.92 -12.57 -5.21
C SER A 147 13.24 -11.19 -4.63
N SER A 148 13.91 -10.31 -5.39
CA SER A 148 14.16 -8.93 -4.95
C SER A 148 12.89 -8.11 -4.86
N ILE A 149 11.92 -8.29 -5.78
CA ILE A 149 10.59 -7.66 -5.68
C ILE A 149 9.90 -8.12 -4.39
N LYS A 150 9.88 -9.43 -4.11
CA LYS A 150 9.24 -9.99 -2.91
C LYS A 150 9.88 -9.48 -1.63
N VAL A 151 11.21 -9.43 -1.55
CA VAL A 151 11.94 -8.89 -0.38
C VAL A 151 11.63 -7.41 -0.16
N ALA A 152 11.63 -6.60 -1.21
CA ALA A 152 11.28 -5.17 -1.16
C ALA A 152 9.82 -4.96 -0.77
N ALA A 153 8.90 -5.70 -1.38
CA ALA A 153 7.48 -5.63 -1.07
C ALA A 153 7.19 -6.03 0.38
N TYR A 154 7.80 -7.11 0.89
CA TYR A 154 7.64 -7.52 2.29
C TYR A 154 8.02 -6.41 3.27
N ALA A 155 9.16 -5.76 3.04
CA ALA A 155 9.63 -4.64 3.86
C ALA A 155 8.65 -3.44 3.78
N LYS A 156 8.24 -3.05 2.58
CA LYS A 156 7.34 -1.91 2.37
C LYS A 156 5.92 -2.17 2.87
N LEU A 157 5.40 -3.39 2.75
CA LEU A 157 4.13 -3.79 3.34
C LEU A 157 4.18 -3.72 4.88
N THR A 158 5.34 -4.02 5.48
CA THR A 158 5.54 -3.84 6.93
C THR A 158 5.43 -2.37 7.35
N ASP A 159 5.94 -1.44 6.55
CA ASP A 159 5.80 -0.01 6.82
C ASP A 159 4.36 0.49 6.58
N LEU A 160 3.69 0.01 5.54
CA LEU A 160 2.27 0.26 5.32
C LEU A 160 1.41 -0.20 6.51
N LEU A 161 1.66 -1.40 7.04
CA LEU A 161 0.92 -1.92 8.21
C LEU A 161 1.07 -1.01 9.43
N LYS A 162 2.26 -0.42 9.66
CA LYS A 162 2.45 0.58 10.73
C LYS A 162 1.61 1.85 10.48
N ALA A 163 1.54 2.30 9.23
CA ALA A 163 0.71 3.46 8.87
C ALA A 163 -0.79 3.17 9.06
N MET A 164 -1.23 1.96 8.77
CA MET A 164 -2.60 1.52 9.00
C MET A 164 -2.95 1.43 10.49
N GLU A 165 -2.03 0.91 11.31
CA GLU A 165 -2.20 0.90 12.77
C GLU A 165 -2.31 2.31 13.34
N LEU A 166 -1.52 3.26 12.82
CA LEU A 166 -1.62 4.67 13.18
C LEU A 166 -3.03 5.21 12.86
N LEU A 167 -3.53 5.02 11.64
CA LEU A 167 -4.86 5.50 11.26
C LEU A 167 -5.96 4.84 12.09
N LYS A 168 -5.88 3.51 12.32
CA LYS A 168 -6.82 2.78 13.17
C LYS A 168 -6.88 3.39 14.58
N SER A 169 -5.73 3.63 15.21
CA SER A 169 -5.67 4.18 16.57
C SER A 169 -6.26 5.59 16.66
N GLU A 170 -6.05 6.44 15.65
CA GLU A 170 -6.67 7.78 15.61
C GLU A 170 -8.20 7.72 15.43
N LEU A 171 -8.68 6.78 14.62
CA LEU A 171 -10.13 6.55 14.45
C LEU A 171 -10.77 6.01 15.74
N GLU A 172 -10.11 5.07 16.45
CA GLU A 172 -10.56 4.56 17.74
C GLU A 172 -10.60 5.66 18.81
N ALA A 173 -9.62 6.56 18.82
CA ALA A 173 -9.62 7.71 19.71
C ALA A 173 -10.84 8.61 19.44
N LYS A 174 -11.13 8.92 18.17
CA LYS A 174 -12.33 9.70 17.80
C LYS A 174 -13.63 8.97 18.10
N ALA A 175 -13.67 7.65 17.92
CA ALA A 175 -14.83 6.84 18.33
C ALA A 175 -15.14 7.00 19.82
N LYS A 176 -14.11 7.01 20.66
CA LYS A 176 -14.23 7.24 22.11
C LYS A 176 -14.64 8.67 22.45
N ASP A 177 -14.00 9.67 21.81
CA ASP A 177 -14.31 11.09 22.05
C ASP A 177 -15.76 11.44 21.68
N PHE A 178 -16.30 10.82 20.64
CA PHE A 178 -17.62 11.13 20.08
C PHE A 178 -18.71 10.11 20.44
N LYS A 179 -18.46 9.23 21.39
CA LYS A 179 -19.37 8.11 21.76
C LYS A 179 -20.78 8.56 22.14
N ASP A 180 -20.92 9.75 22.73
CA ASP A 180 -22.17 10.30 23.23
C ASP A 180 -22.78 11.38 22.30
N ILE A 181 -22.14 11.67 21.15
CA ILE A 181 -22.63 12.64 20.18
C ILE A 181 -23.61 11.96 19.24
N ILE A 182 -24.91 12.24 19.45
CA ILE A 182 -26.00 11.67 18.68
C ILE A 182 -26.11 12.40 17.35
N LYS A 183 -26.27 11.63 16.26
CA LYS A 183 -26.46 12.12 14.91
C LYS A 183 -27.53 11.31 14.17
N MET A 184 -28.07 11.88 13.09
CA MET A 184 -28.92 11.12 12.18
C MET A 184 -28.07 10.16 11.34
N GLY A 185 -28.38 8.86 11.40
CA GLY A 185 -27.87 7.88 10.47
C GLY A 185 -28.54 8.02 9.11
N ARG A 186 -27.80 7.77 8.03
CA ARG A 186 -28.30 7.88 6.65
C ARG A 186 -28.03 6.60 5.88
N THR A 187 -29.02 6.22 5.07
CA THR A 187 -28.88 5.18 4.03
C THR A 187 -29.28 5.82 2.70
N GLU A 188 -28.48 5.59 1.64
CA GLU A 188 -28.69 6.21 0.32
C GLU A 188 -28.74 7.76 0.37
N LEU A 189 -28.08 8.36 1.37
CA LEU A 189 -28.08 9.78 1.75
C LEU A 189 -29.38 10.30 2.35
N GLU A 190 -30.44 9.48 2.45
CA GLU A 190 -31.71 9.81 3.09
C GLU A 190 -31.64 9.53 4.60
N ASP A 191 -32.47 10.25 5.35
CA ASP A 191 -32.61 10.06 6.80
C ASP A 191 -33.08 8.65 7.13
N ALA A 192 -32.37 7.98 8.05
CA ALA A 192 -32.73 6.64 8.50
C ALA A 192 -33.13 6.66 9.99
N VAL A 193 -32.20 6.31 10.87
CA VAL A 193 -32.41 6.24 12.32
C VAL A 193 -31.25 6.89 13.07
N PRO A 194 -31.47 7.38 14.29
CA PRO A 194 -30.40 7.94 15.11
C PRO A 194 -29.30 6.92 15.40
N THR A 195 -28.07 7.42 15.42
CA THR A 195 -26.85 6.70 15.84
C THR A 195 -25.93 7.68 16.57
N THR A 196 -24.73 7.25 16.94
CA THR A 196 -23.70 8.18 17.45
C THR A 196 -22.62 8.41 16.42
N LEU A 197 -22.01 9.59 16.47
CA LEU A 197 -20.81 9.90 15.69
C LEU A 197 -19.67 8.94 16.06
N GLY A 198 -19.58 8.56 17.34
CA GLY A 198 -18.64 7.54 17.81
C GLY A 198 -18.81 6.19 17.12
N ASN A 199 -20.05 5.73 16.87
CA ASN A 199 -20.31 4.49 16.13
C ASN A 199 -19.80 4.59 14.68
N THR A 200 -19.92 5.74 14.03
CA THR A 200 -19.38 5.97 12.68
C THR A 200 -17.85 5.80 12.66
N PHE A 201 -17.14 6.43 13.58
CA PHE A 201 -15.69 6.32 13.66
C PHE A 201 -15.22 4.92 14.08
N ASN A 202 -15.96 4.24 14.96
CA ASN A 202 -15.69 2.85 15.32
C ASN A 202 -15.84 1.90 14.12
N ALA A 203 -16.85 2.13 13.26
CA ALA A 203 -16.99 1.36 12.03
C ALA A 203 -15.79 1.58 11.08
N PHE A 204 -15.31 2.81 10.94
CA PHE A 204 -14.11 3.10 10.15
C PHE A 204 -12.86 2.41 10.71
N ALA A 205 -12.67 2.44 12.04
CA ALA A 205 -11.57 1.71 12.69
C ALA A 205 -11.65 0.20 12.44
N SER A 206 -12.86 -0.36 12.47
CA SER A 206 -13.09 -1.79 12.20
C SER A 206 -12.77 -2.17 10.75
N TYR A 207 -13.01 -1.28 9.78
CA TYR A 207 -12.59 -1.50 8.38
C TYR A 207 -11.07 -1.60 8.27
N ILE A 208 -10.35 -0.64 8.86
CA ILE A 208 -8.87 -0.64 8.83
C ILE A 208 -8.31 -1.85 9.55
N LYS A 209 -8.87 -2.26 10.71
CA LYS A 209 -8.47 -3.49 11.40
C LYS A 209 -8.57 -4.72 10.49
N SER A 210 -9.71 -4.90 9.83
CA SER A 210 -9.91 -6.02 8.90
C SER A 210 -8.93 -5.99 7.72
N ASP A 211 -8.55 -4.80 7.22
CA ASP A 211 -7.58 -4.66 6.13
C ASP A 211 -6.16 -4.94 6.59
N ILE A 212 -5.79 -4.58 7.83
CA ILE A 212 -4.50 -4.96 8.44
C ILE A 212 -4.36 -6.49 8.46
N GLU A 213 -5.39 -7.21 8.88
CA GLU A 213 -5.39 -8.69 8.91
C GLU A 213 -5.16 -9.28 7.51
N LYS A 214 -5.86 -8.77 6.49
CA LYS A 214 -5.73 -9.22 5.09
C LYS A 214 -4.37 -8.91 4.48
N ILE A 215 -3.87 -7.68 4.66
CA ILE A 215 -2.56 -7.28 4.14
C ILE A 215 -1.44 -8.03 4.87
N THR A 216 -1.60 -8.31 6.18
CA THR A 216 -0.64 -9.14 6.91
C THR A 216 -0.57 -10.54 6.31
N ALA A 217 -1.71 -11.18 6.04
CA ALA A 217 -1.75 -12.50 5.41
C ALA A 217 -1.16 -12.47 3.99
N ALA A 218 -1.49 -11.46 3.19
CA ALA A 218 -0.96 -11.30 1.84
C ALA A 218 0.57 -11.04 1.84
N ARG A 219 1.09 -10.26 2.81
CA ARG A 219 2.54 -10.02 2.96
C ARG A 219 3.32 -11.33 3.14
N GLU A 220 2.78 -12.31 3.85
CA GLU A 220 3.46 -13.58 4.09
C GLU A 220 3.70 -14.39 2.81
N THR A 221 2.91 -14.19 1.75
CA THR A 221 3.19 -14.82 0.45
C THR A 221 4.47 -14.28 -0.19
N MET A 222 4.85 -13.03 0.13
CA MET A 222 6.12 -12.45 -0.31
C MET A 222 7.35 -13.08 0.39
N ALA A 223 7.16 -13.86 1.43
CA ALA A 223 8.27 -14.53 2.11
C ALA A 223 8.71 -15.84 1.43
N VAL A 224 8.03 -16.29 0.37
CA VAL A 224 8.38 -17.50 -0.38
C VAL A 224 9.12 -17.11 -1.66
N LEU A 225 10.38 -17.57 -1.80
CA LEU A 225 11.30 -17.16 -2.86
C LEU A 225 11.69 -18.34 -3.75
N ASN A 226 12.04 -18.04 -5.02
CA ASN A 226 12.54 -19.00 -5.97
C ASN A 226 14.07 -18.95 -6.15
N MET A 227 14.85 -18.40 -5.20
CA MET A 227 16.31 -18.34 -5.28
C MET A 227 16.95 -19.72 -5.39
N GLY A 228 17.71 -19.94 -6.47
CA GLY A 228 18.28 -21.22 -6.87
C GLY A 228 17.46 -21.94 -7.94
N ALA A 229 16.36 -21.36 -8.43
CA ALA A 229 15.61 -21.82 -9.58
C ALA A 229 16.43 -21.71 -10.88
N THR A 230 17.25 -20.69 -10.94
CA THR A 230 17.98 -20.27 -12.13
C THR A 230 17.06 -19.97 -13.32
N ALA A 231 17.28 -20.56 -14.48
CA ALA A 231 16.61 -20.17 -15.72
C ALA A 231 15.08 -20.43 -15.72
N ILE A 232 14.65 -21.64 -15.30
CA ILE A 232 13.26 -22.10 -15.38
C ILE A 232 12.80 -22.92 -14.15
N GLY A 233 13.58 -22.93 -13.07
CA GLY A 233 13.24 -23.73 -11.88
C GLY A 233 14.02 -25.03 -11.71
N THR A 234 14.80 -25.44 -12.70
CA THR A 234 15.59 -26.71 -12.63
C THR A 234 16.86 -26.60 -11.82
N GLY A 235 17.34 -25.37 -11.55
CA GLY A 235 18.58 -25.14 -10.81
C GLY A 235 19.84 -25.42 -11.62
N ILE A 236 19.79 -25.34 -12.94
CA ILE A 236 20.96 -25.52 -13.82
C ILE A 236 22.06 -24.50 -13.45
N ASN A 237 23.32 -24.94 -13.40
CA ASN A 237 24.48 -24.13 -13.00
C ASN A 237 24.43 -23.59 -11.55
N CYS A 238 23.61 -24.19 -10.69
CA CYS A 238 23.51 -23.88 -9.27
C CYS A 238 23.95 -25.10 -8.43
N HIS A 239 24.70 -24.88 -7.34
CA HIS A 239 25.05 -25.96 -6.42
C HIS A 239 23.78 -26.54 -5.75
N PRO A 240 23.62 -27.87 -5.59
CA PRO A 240 22.39 -28.47 -5.04
C PRO A 240 21.96 -27.91 -3.67
N ASP A 241 22.92 -27.57 -2.80
CA ASP A 241 22.63 -27.05 -1.46
C ASP A 241 22.40 -25.53 -1.42
N TYR A 242 22.70 -24.81 -2.50
CA TYR A 242 22.62 -23.35 -2.55
C TYR A 242 21.24 -22.84 -2.13
N LYS A 243 20.16 -23.42 -2.66
CA LYS A 243 18.78 -23.02 -2.37
C LYS A 243 18.39 -23.08 -0.89
N ASN A 244 19.02 -23.97 -0.12
CA ASN A 244 18.81 -24.08 1.32
C ASN A 244 19.67 -23.07 2.10
N VAL A 245 20.88 -22.76 1.60
CA VAL A 245 21.82 -21.86 2.28
C VAL A 245 21.46 -20.41 2.02
N VAL A 246 21.07 -20.04 0.79
CA VAL A 246 20.77 -18.64 0.43
C VAL A 246 19.63 -18.04 1.26
N VAL A 247 18.56 -18.79 1.52
CA VAL A 247 17.46 -18.29 2.37
C VAL A 247 17.86 -18.13 3.83
N LYS A 248 18.77 -18.98 4.34
CA LYS A 248 19.36 -18.81 5.69
C LYS A 248 20.20 -17.54 5.76
N LYS A 249 21.08 -17.31 4.77
CA LYS A 249 21.88 -16.07 4.70
C LYS A 249 20.97 -14.83 4.58
N LEU A 250 19.92 -14.92 3.82
CA LEU A 250 18.96 -13.81 3.69
C LEU A 250 18.25 -13.52 5.01
N LYS A 251 17.86 -14.55 5.77
CA LYS A 251 17.34 -14.40 7.13
C LYS A 251 18.32 -13.69 8.07
N ASP A 252 19.59 -14.08 8.03
CA ASP A 252 20.65 -13.46 8.86
C ASP A 252 20.83 -11.96 8.50
N ILE A 253 20.68 -11.60 7.22
CA ILE A 253 20.83 -10.22 6.72
C ILE A 253 19.61 -9.35 7.03
N THR A 254 18.40 -9.91 6.93
CA THR A 254 17.13 -9.15 6.95
C THR A 254 16.37 -9.28 8.25
N GLY A 255 16.60 -10.32 9.02
CA GLY A 255 15.79 -10.71 10.19
C GLY A 255 14.45 -11.36 9.83
N VAL A 256 14.15 -11.54 8.53
CA VAL A 256 12.88 -12.12 8.05
C VAL A 256 13.09 -13.59 7.68
N ASP A 257 12.18 -14.46 8.07
CA ASP A 257 12.22 -15.91 7.82
C ASP A 257 11.75 -16.25 6.40
N PHE A 258 12.50 -15.77 5.39
CA PHE A 258 12.25 -16.14 4.00
C PHE A 258 12.43 -17.64 3.80
N LYS A 259 11.55 -18.20 2.96
CA LYS A 259 11.50 -19.63 2.66
C LYS A 259 11.76 -19.86 1.18
N LYS A 260 12.29 -21.02 0.87
CA LYS A 260 12.34 -21.49 -0.52
C LYS A 260 10.96 -21.99 -0.96
N ALA A 261 10.65 -21.82 -2.23
CA ALA A 261 9.47 -22.42 -2.83
C ALA A 261 9.53 -23.96 -2.77
N ASP A 262 8.37 -24.59 -2.68
CA ASP A 262 8.26 -26.06 -2.74
C ASP A 262 8.48 -26.56 -4.17
N ASP A 263 7.89 -25.90 -5.17
CA ASP A 263 8.10 -26.13 -6.60
C ASP A 263 8.73 -24.89 -7.24
N PHE A 264 10.00 -25.02 -7.62
CA PHE A 264 10.76 -23.93 -8.24
C PHE A 264 10.33 -23.63 -9.67
N ILE A 265 9.80 -24.63 -10.42
CA ILE A 265 9.32 -24.42 -11.78
C ILE A 265 8.04 -23.60 -11.74
N ALA A 266 7.11 -23.96 -10.86
CA ALA A 266 5.90 -23.17 -10.64
C ALA A 266 6.25 -21.75 -10.17
N ALA A 267 7.12 -21.59 -9.15
CA ALA A 267 7.46 -20.31 -8.57
C ALA A 267 8.28 -19.38 -9.49
N THR A 268 8.83 -19.90 -10.61
CA THR A 268 9.56 -19.07 -11.58
C THR A 268 8.64 -18.49 -12.65
N GLN A 269 7.52 -19.11 -12.94
CA GLN A 269 6.56 -18.63 -13.94
C GLN A 269 5.32 -17.96 -13.34
N ASP A 270 4.93 -18.33 -12.11
CA ASP A 270 3.72 -17.84 -11.48
C ASP A 270 3.97 -16.52 -10.73
N THR A 271 3.15 -15.52 -11.04
CA THR A 271 3.15 -14.21 -10.42
C THR A 271 1.87 -13.91 -9.63
N ALA A 272 1.05 -14.94 -9.34
CA ALA A 272 -0.23 -14.81 -8.64
C ALA A 272 -0.10 -14.22 -7.23
N ASP A 273 1.02 -14.43 -6.53
CA ASP A 273 1.30 -13.81 -5.24
C ASP A 273 1.25 -12.28 -5.30
N PHE A 274 1.76 -11.68 -6.38
CA PHE A 274 1.70 -10.23 -6.58
C PHE A 274 0.26 -9.75 -6.83
N VAL A 275 -0.54 -10.52 -7.56
CA VAL A 275 -1.97 -10.24 -7.78
C VAL A 275 -2.74 -10.34 -6.46
N HIS A 276 -2.42 -11.33 -5.62
CA HIS A 276 -3.02 -11.48 -4.30
C HIS A 276 -2.74 -10.27 -3.39
N VAL A 277 -1.50 -9.83 -3.32
CA VAL A 277 -1.13 -8.61 -2.58
C VAL A 277 -1.84 -7.39 -3.14
N SER A 278 -1.83 -7.21 -4.46
CA SER A 278 -2.52 -6.11 -5.15
C SER A 278 -4.02 -6.07 -4.85
N GLY A 279 -4.69 -7.23 -4.85
CA GLY A 279 -6.10 -7.35 -4.48
C GLY A 279 -6.39 -6.92 -3.04
N ALA A 280 -5.48 -7.24 -2.10
CA ALA A 280 -5.58 -6.78 -0.72
C ALA A 280 -5.40 -5.25 -0.61
N LEU A 281 -4.42 -4.68 -1.31
CA LEU A 281 -4.19 -3.23 -1.37
C LEU A 281 -5.39 -2.50 -1.99
N LYS A 282 -5.94 -3.01 -3.09
CA LYS A 282 -7.16 -2.48 -3.72
C LYS A 282 -8.33 -2.47 -2.74
N THR A 283 -8.54 -3.55 -2.00
CA THR A 283 -9.62 -3.64 -1.00
C THR A 283 -9.47 -2.54 0.06
N ALA A 284 -8.26 -2.34 0.58
CA ALA A 284 -7.98 -1.27 1.54
C ALA A 284 -8.17 0.13 0.92
N ALA A 285 -7.74 0.34 -0.32
CA ALA A 285 -7.93 1.60 -1.04
C ALA A 285 -9.42 1.94 -1.24
N VAL A 286 -10.26 0.98 -1.62
CA VAL A 286 -11.71 1.17 -1.76
C VAL A 286 -12.35 1.61 -0.44
N ARG A 287 -11.98 0.97 0.68
CA ARG A 287 -12.48 1.35 2.01
C ARG A 287 -11.97 2.71 2.47
N LEU A 288 -10.68 3.00 2.24
CA LEU A 288 -10.08 4.28 2.59
C LEU A 288 -10.72 5.43 1.81
N SER A 289 -10.98 5.24 0.52
CA SER A 289 -11.71 6.19 -0.32
C SER A 289 -13.12 6.46 0.21
N LYS A 290 -13.83 5.40 0.64
CA LYS A 290 -15.16 5.53 1.27
C LYS A 290 -15.08 6.33 2.57
N ILE A 291 -14.12 6.08 3.44
CA ILE A 291 -13.91 6.85 4.67
C ILE A 291 -13.64 8.33 4.34
N ALA A 292 -12.73 8.60 3.41
CA ALA A 292 -12.40 9.95 3.00
C ALA A 292 -13.63 10.70 2.42
N ASN A 293 -14.45 10.02 1.64
CA ASN A 293 -15.67 10.61 1.08
C ASN A 293 -16.73 10.92 2.17
N ASP A 294 -16.92 10.01 3.13
CA ASP A 294 -17.84 10.26 4.25
C ASP A 294 -17.37 11.43 5.12
N LEU A 295 -16.07 11.54 5.37
CA LEU A 295 -15.51 12.70 6.09
C LEU A 295 -15.79 14.02 5.33
N ARG A 296 -15.68 14.02 3.99
CA ARG A 296 -16.04 15.19 3.16
C ARG A 296 -17.51 15.53 3.28
N LEU A 297 -18.41 14.54 3.22
CA LEU A 297 -19.85 14.74 3.34
C LEU A 297 -20.20 15.28 4.74
N MET A 298 -19.70 14.67 5.81
CA MET A 298 -19.95 15.14 7.18
C MET A 298 -19.41 16.55 7.44
N ASN A 299 -18.32 16.95 6.79
CA ASN A 299 -17.73 18.30 6.88
C ASN A 299 -18.41 19.33 5.96
N SER A 300 -19.30 18.92 5.08
CA SER A 300 -19.88 19.83 4.06
C SER A 300 -20.58 21.03 4.68
N GLY A 301 -20.45 22.19 4.04
CA GLY A 301 -21.05 23.44 4.49
C GLY A 301 -20.00 24.55 4.64
N PRO A 302 -19.89 25.21 5.83
CA PRO A 302 -20.43 24.83 7.15
C PRO A 302 -21.91 25.20 7.41
N ARG A 303 -22.53 26.07 6.63
CA ARG A 303 -23.91 26.55 6.88
C ARG A 303 -24.95 25.90 5.99
N CYS A 304 -24.57 25.52 4.76
CA CYS A 304 -25.47 24.98 3.73
C CYS A 304 -25.20 23.51 3.42
N GLY A 305 -24.58 22.77 4.34
CA GLY A 305 -24.31 21.35 4.23
C GLY A 305 -24.61 20.63 5.53
N LEU A 306 -24.05 19.42 5.71
CA LEU A 306 -24.29 18.62 6.91
C LEU A 306 -23.66 19.23 8.17
N GLY A 307 -22.41 19.68 8.07
CA GLY A 307 -21.72 20.38 9.16
C GLY A 307 -21.57 19.56 10.45
N GLU A 308 -21.57 18.23 10.37
CA GLU A 308 -21.52 17.34 11.54
C GLU A 308 -20.15 17.31 12.20
N ILE A 309 -19.08 17.53 11.41
CA ILE A 309 -17.69 17.61 11.86
C ILE A 309 -16.99 18.82 11.24
N ASN A 310 -15.84 19.20 11.81
CA ASN A 310 -14.93 20.18 11.22
C ASN A 310 -13.59 19.49 10.94
N LEU A 311 -13.20 19.37 9.67
CA LEU A 311 -11.86 18.98 9.28
C LEU A 311 -10.89 20.15 9.46
N PRO A 312 -9.60 19.89 9.76
CA PRO A 312 -8.59 20.94 9.88
C PRO A 312 -8.46 21.78 8.62
N GLN A 313 -8.29 23.09 8.80
CA GLN A 313 -8.03 24.02 7.71
C GLN A 313 -6.55 23.90 7.30
N MET A 314 -6.28 23.28 6.16
CA MET A 314 -4.91 22.97 5.73
C MET A 314 -4.33 24.01 4.76
N GLN A 315 -5.20 24.66 3.97
CA GLN A 315 -4.81 25.71 3.03
C GLN A 315 -6.04 26.52 2.59
N PRO A 316 -5.87 27.76 2.07
CA PRO A 316 -6.96 28.48 1.41
C PRO A 316 -7.56 27.64 0.27
N GLY A 317 -8.89 27.59 0.19
CA GLY A 317 -9.60 26.69 -0.73
C GLY A 317 -10.04 27.35 -2.05
N SER A 318 -9.84 28.66 -2.21
CA SER A 318 -10.31 29.37 -3.40
C SER A 318 -9.47 30.60 -3.70
N SER A 319 -9.21 30.82 -4.97
CA SER A 319 -8.54 32.04 -5.46
C SER A 319 -9.50 33.22 -5.65
N ILE A 320 -10.82 32.99 -5.59
CA ILE A 320 -11.85 34.01 -5.86
C ILE A 320 -12.86 34.17 -4.69
N MET A 321 -13.04 33.14 -3.84
CA MET A 321 -13.97 33.16 -2.72
C MET A 321 -13.21 33.31 -1.40
N PRO A 322 -13.16 34.52 -0.80
CA PRO A 322 -12.48 34.72 0.48
C PRO A 322 -13.11 33.85 1.59
N GLY A 323 -12.27 33.22 2.41
CA GLY A 323 -12.71 32.40 3.54
C GLY A 323 -13.19 31.00 3.20
N LYS A 324 -13.23 30.58 1.91
CA LYS A 324 -13.54 29.22 1.54
C LYS A 324 -12.34 28.30 1.83
N VAL A 325 -12.58 27.23 2.59
CA VAL A 325 -11.59 26.18 2.90
C VAL A 325 -12.15 24.84 2.46
N ASN A 326 -11.41 24.12 1.62
CA ASN A 326 -11.80 22.82 1.12
C ASN A 326 -11.18 21.68 1.96
N PRO A 327 -11.81 20.49 2.02
CA PRO A 327 -11.31 19.32 2.74
C PRO A 327 -10.21 18.59 1.95
N VAL A 328 -9.14 19.32 1.57
CA VAL A 328 -8.11 18.88 0.60
C VAL A 328 -7.38 17.60 1.00
N ILE A 329 -7.28 17.29 2.30
CA ILE A 329 -6.67 16.04 2.77
C ILE A 329 -7.54 14.83 2.40
N ALA A 330 -8.84 14.92 2.61
CA ALA A 330 -9.73 13.84 2.23
C ALA A 330 -9.83 13.70 0.69
N GLU A 331 -9.70 14.81 -0.04
CA GLU A 331 -9.69 14.80 -1.51
C GLU A 331 -8.46 14.07 -2.05
N VAL A 332 -7.26 14.46 -1.65
CA VAL A 332 -6.02 13.81 -2.12
C VAL A 332 -5.91 12.35 -1.71
N VAL A 333 -6.48 11.96 -0.56
CA VAL A 333 -6.57 10.55 -0.16
C VAL A 333 -7.47 9.77 -1.11
N GLY A 334 -8.58 10.35 -1.57
CA GLY A 334 -9.43 9.75 -2.61
C GLY A 334 -8.67 9.53 -3.92
N GLU A 335 -7.96 10.55 -4.43
CA GLU A 335 -7.13 10.46 -5.64
C GLU A 335 -6.05 9.39 -5.51
N ALA A 336 -5.35 9.34 -4.37
CA ALA A 336 -4.36 8.30 -4.06
C ALA A 336 -4.96 6.88 -4.12
N CYS A 337 -6.19 6.71 -3.62
CA CYS A 337 -6.90 5.42 -3.69
C CYS A 337 -7.25 5.03 -5.12
N TYR A 338 -7.63 5.98 -5.98
CA TYR A 338 -7.94 5.69 -7.38
C TYR A 338 -6.72 5.21 -8.15
N GLU A 339 -5.55 5.77 -7.88
CA GLU A 339 -4.27 5.31 -8.46
C GLU A 339 -3.98 3.84 -8.06
N VAL A 340 -4.15 3.50 -6.78
CA VAL A 340 -3.96 2.11 -6.30
C VAL A 340 -4.93 1.14 -6.98
N ILE A 341 -6.18 1.55 -7.17
CA ILE A 341 -7.20 0.74 -7.87
C ILE A 341 -6.84 0.54 -9.34
N GLY A 342 -6.33 1.58 -10.00
CA GLY A 342 -5.87 1.50 -11.40
C GLY A 342 -4.65 0.59 -11.57
N ASN A 343 -3.69 0.66 -10.65
CA ASN A 343 -2.50 -0.17 -10.66
C ASN A 343 -2.80 -1.67 -10.50
N ASP A 344 -3.87 -2.04 -9.79
CA ASP A 344 -4.31 -3.44 -9.68
C ASP A 344 -4.66 -4.05 -11.05
N VAL A 345 -5.28 -3.29 -11.93
CA VAL A 345 -5.56 -3.73 -13.30
C VAL A 345 -4.26 -3.96 -14.08
N THR A 346 -3.28 -3.08 -13.93
CA THR A 346 -1.96 -3.24 -14.55
C THR A 346 -1.27 -4.51 -14.08
N ILE A 347 -1.26 -4.77 -12.76
CA ILE A 347 -0.64 -5.97 -12.18
C ILE A 347 -1.33 -7.23 -12.68
N MET A 348 -2.67 -7.25 -12.72
CA MET A 348 -3.45 -8.37 -13.22
C MET A 348 -3.10 -8.67 -14.68
N LEU A 349 -3.06 -7.67 -15.56
CA LEU A 349 -2.74 -7.83 -16.97
C LEU A 349 -1.29 -8.31 -17.19
N CYS A 350 -0.34 -7.76 -16.44
CA CYS A 350 1.05 -8.20 -16.52
C CYS A 350 1.22 -9.65 -16.03
N SER A 351 0.46 -10.06 -15.00
CA SER A 351 0.49 -11.41 -14.47
C SER A 351 -0.13 -12.42 -15.46
N GLU A 352 -1.25 -12.07 -16.07
CA GLU A 352 -1.95 -12.93 -17.05
C GLU A 352 -1.09 -13.22 -18.29
N ARG A 353 -0.19 -12.31 -18.65
CA ARG A 353 0.64 -12.41 -19.86
C ARG A 353 1.92 -13.25 -19.70
N GLY A 354 2.08 -13.98 -18.60
CA GLY A 354 3.14 -14.98 -18.48
C GLY A 354 3.02 -16.07 -19.56
N GLU A 355 4.15 -16.45 -20.14
CA GLU A 355 4.20 -17.45 -21.22
C GLU A 355 5.18 -18.56 -20.84
N PHE A 356 4.73 -19.82 -20.89
CA PHE A 356 5.52 -21.00 -20.56
C PHE A 356 6.18 -20.87 -19.17
N GLU A 357 7.48 -21.00 -19.08
CA GLU A 357 8.24 -21.14 -17.82
C GLU A 357 8.68 -19.80 -17.22
N LEU A 358 8.23 -18.63 -17.73
CA LEU A 358 8.61 -17.30 -17.23
C LEU A 358 7.51 -16.27 -17.50
N ASN A 359 7.44 -15.26 -16.63
CA ASN A 359 6.68 -14.03 -16.89
C ASN A 359 7.65 -12.88 -17.23
N ALA A 360 7.63 -12.43 -18.49
CA ALA A 360 8.49 -11.33 -18.96
C ALA A 360 8.03 -9.94 -18.49
N PHE A 361 6.83 -9.82 -17.90
CA PHE A 361 6.20 -8.55 -17.53
C PHE A 361 6.34 -8.20 -16.04
N GLU A 362 7.17 -8.92 -15.30
CA GLU A 362 7.47 -8.61 -13.88
C GLU A 362 7.92 -7.16 -13.63
N PRO A 363 8.65 -6.46 -14.53
CA PRO A 363 8.95 -5.04 -14.33
C PRO A 363 7.72 -4.15 -14.23
N GLY A 364 6.69 -4.41 -15.02
CA GLY A 364 5.40 -3.74 -14.92
C GLY A 364 4.68 -4.02 -13.60
N ILE A 365 4.76 -5.27 -13.13
CA ILE A 365 4.25 -5.68 -11.80
C ILE A 365 4.99 -4.91 -10.70
N ALA A 366 6.33 -4.92 -10.72
CA ALA A 366 7.15 -4.24 -9.72
C ALA A 366 6.84 -2.75 -9.63
N TYR A 367 6.78 -2.07 -10.78
CA TYR A 367 6.47 -0.65 -10.87
C TYR A 367 5.10 -0.31 -10.26
N ALA A 368 4.04 -1.00 -10.69
CA ALA A 368 2.68 -0.75 -10.22
C ALA A 368 2.49 -1.12 -8.74
N LEU A 369 3.08 -2.24 -8.30
CA LEU A 369 2.99 -2.72 -6.92
C LEU A 369 3.69 -1.76 -5.94
N PHE A 370 4.91 -1.35 -6.24
CA PHE A 370 5.67 -0.44 -5.37
C PHE A 370 5.01 0.93 -5.27
N ASN A 371 4.50 1.46 -6.38
CA ASN A 371 3.75 2.71 -6.36
C ASN A 371 2.48 2.58 -5.50
N SER A 372 1.74 1.48 -5.63
CA SER A 372 0.53 1.23 -4.84
C SER A 372 0.82 1.17 -3.34
N ILE A 373 1.86 0.45 -2.91
CA ILE A 373 2.23 0.35 -1.50
C ILE A 373 2.66 1.73 -0.96
N PHE A 374 3.51 2.45 -1.71
CA PHE A 374 4.02 3.76 -1.31
C PHE A 374 2.91 4.81 -1.20
N ILE A 375 2.03 4.88 -2.19
CA ILE A 375 0.92 5.83 -2.23
C ILE A 375 -0.05 5.55 -1.08
N LEU A 376 -0.42 4.28 -0.87
CA LEU A 376 -1.36 3.89 0.18
C LEU A 376 -0.77 4.13 1.59
N GLU A 377 0.52 3.85 1.80
CA GLU A 377 1.22 4.17 3.05
C GLU A 377 1.12 5.66 3.39
N ASN A 378 1.42 6.52 2.42
CA ASN A 378 1.36 7.97 2.59
C ASN A 378 -0.08 8.47 2.76
N ALA A 379 -1.06 7.90 2.07
CA ALA A 379 -2.48 8.24 2.21
C ALA A 379 -2.97 7.94 3.63
N MET A 380 -2.64 6.75 4.18
CA MET A 380 -2.98 6.36 5.56
C MET A 380 -2.39 7.33 6.59
N LYS A 381 -1.09 7.64 6.50
CA LYS A 381 -0.40 8.60 7.38
C LYS A 381 -1.00 9.99 7.28
N THR A 382 -1.22 10.46 6.05
CA THR A 382 -1.74 11.80 5.79
C THR A 382 -3.15 11.97 6.36
N LEU A 383 -4.04 10.98 6.15
CA LEU A 383 -5.39 11.02 6.72
C LEU A 383 -5.36 11.00 8.25
N ALA A 384 -4.53 10.12 8.84
CA ALA A 384 -4.39 10.01 10.29
C ALA A 384 -3.93 11.34 10.93
N GLU A 385 -2.81 11.89 10.45
CA GLU A 385 -2.12 13.00 11.10
C GLU A 385 -2.71 14.38 10.75
N LYS A 386 -3.12 14.57 9.50
CA LYS A 386 -3.54 15.87 8.98
C LYS A 386 -5.07 16.05 8.96
N ALA A 387 -5.85 14.97 9.09
CA ALA A 387 -7.30 15.06 9.17
C ALA A 387 -7.83 14.49 10.49
N VAL A 388 -7.83 13.17 10.69
CA VAL A 388 -8.53 12.47 11.78
C VAL A 388 -8.08 12.96 13.15
N ARG A 389 -6.77 13.02 13.44
CA ARG A 389 -6.24 13.45 14.74
C ARG A 389 -6.79 14.80 15.21
N LYS A 390 -6.97 15.73 14.30
CA LYS A 390 -7.29 17.13 14.58
C LYS A 390 -8.76 17.49 14.34
N LEU A 391 -9.58 16.61 13.77
CA LEU A 391 -10.98 16.92 13.52
C LEU A 391 -11.77 17.06 14.82
N THR A 392 -12.80 17.92 14.77
CA THR A 392 -13.73 18.15 15.87
C THR A 392 -15.17 17.85 15.42
N ALA A 393 -16.03 17.58 16.37
CA ALA A 393 -17.46 17.39 16.11
C ALA A 393 -18.25 18.69 16.32
N ASN A 394 -19.44 18.77 15.69
CA ASN A 394 -20.45 19.80 15.91
C ASN A 394 -21.70 19.18 16.54
N PRO A 395 -21.76 18.96 17.87
CA PRO A 395 -22.86 18.26 18.53
C PRO A 395 -24.23 18.92 18.28
N GLU A 396 -24.28 20.26 18.22
CA GLU A 396 -25.53 21.00 17.97
C GLU A 396 -26.09 20.73 16.56
N ALA A 397 -25.22 20.70 15.53
CA ALA A 397 -25.62 20.40 14.17
C ALA A 397 -26.11 18.95 14.05
N CYS A 398 -25.42 18.02 14.70
CA CYS A 398 -25.81 16.62 14.77
C CYS A 398 -27.19 16.45 15.42
N LEU A 399 -27.42 17.05 16.59
CA LEU A 399 -28.70 16.97 17.32
C LEU A 399 -29.83 17.65 16.54
N LYS A 400 -29.58 18.82 15.96
CA LYS A 400 -30.58 19.51 15.12
C LYS A 400 -31.09 18.64 13.98
N SER A 401 -30.19 17.89 13.32
CA SER A 401 -30.56 16.96 12.24
C SER A 401 -31.46 15.84 12.76
N VAL A 402 -31.18 15.28 13.95
CA VAL A 402 -32.03 14.25 14.57
C VAL A 402 -33.42 14.77 14.89
N LEU A 403 -33.48 15.91 15.57
CA LEU A 403 -34.76 16.49 16.00
C LEU A 403 -35.63 16.98 14.82
N GLY A 404 -35.00 17.37 13.70
CA GLY A 404 -35.68 17.81 12.48
C GLY A 404 -36.11 16.68 11.55
N SER A 405 -35.64 15.45 11.79
CA SER A 405 -35.93 14.33 10.90
C SER A 405 -37.30 13.70 11.15
N VAL A 406 -38.03 13.42 10.07
CA VAL A 406 -39.25 12.61 10.12
C VAL A 406 -38.95 11.15 10.43
N GLY A 407 -37.72 10.69 10.15
CA GLY A 407 -37.26 9.29 10.38
C GLY A 407 -37.33 8.82 11.84
N ILE A 408 -37.31 9.77 12.82
CA ILE A 408 -37.47 9.44 14.24
C ILE A 408 -38.84 8.86 14.59
N VAL A 409 -39.86 9.03 13.72
CA VAL A 409 -41.17 8.41 13.88
C VAL A 409 -41.08 6.88 14.01
N THR A 410 -40.05 6.29 13.47
CA THR A 410 -39.75 4.83 13.59
C THR A 410 -39.68 4.37 15.05
N ALA A 411 -39.29 5.24 15.97
CA ALA A 411 -39.25 4.95 17.40
C ALA A 411 -40.67 4.73 17.98
N PHE A 412 -41.74 5.23 17.34
CA PHE A 412 -43.10 5.01 17.76
C PHE A 412 -43.67 3.65 17.34
N ASN A 413 -43.08 2.98 16.33
CA ASN A 413 -43.61 1.72 15.79
C ASN A 413 -43.96 0.66 16.84
N PRO A 414 -43.12 0.40 17.87
CA PRO A 414 -43.43 -0.58 18.90
C PRO A 414 -44.67 -0.27 19.75
N TYR A 415 -45.07 1.02 19.81
CA TYR A 415 -46.11 1.50 20.70
C TYR A 415 -47.46 1.72 19.97
N ILE A 416 -47.42 2.27 18.76
CA ILE A 416 -48.63 2.66 18.01
C ILE A 416 -48.85 1.91 16.70
N GLY A 417 -47.85 1.09 16.28
CA GLY A 417 -47.83 0.32 15.05
C GLY A 417 -47.42 1.12 13.81
N TYR A 418 -47.06 0.38 12.75
CA TYR A 418 -46.48 0.94 11.51
C TYR A 418 -47.42 1.91 10.77
N GLU A 419 -48.72 1.55 10.65
CA GLU A 419 -49.69 2.37 9.89
C GLU A 419 -49.92 3.75 10.51
N LYS A 420 -50.05 3.82 11.84
CA LYS A 420 -50.20 5.12 12.54
C LYS A 420 -48.91 5.93 12.43
N SER A 421 -47.74 5.31 12.56
CA SER A 421 -46.44 5.95 12.40
C SER A 421 -46.27 6.49 10.97
N ALA A 422 -46.63 5.70 9.94
CA ALA A 422 -46.60 6.14 8.54
C ALA A 422 -47.56 7.33 8.28
N SER A 423 -48.74 7.35 8.93
CA SER A 423 -49.64 8.47 8.85
C SER A 423 -49.08 9.75 9.48
N ILE A 424 -48.38 9.64 10.63
CA ILE A 424 -47.67 10.76 11.26
C ILE A 424 -46.56 11.27 10.35
N ALA A 425 -45.76 10.36 9.78
CA ALA A 425 -44.68 10.71 8.86
C ALA A 425 -45.19 11.50 7.66
N LYS A 426 -46.28 11.04 7.05
CA LYS A 426 -46.91 11.70 5.90
C LYS A 426 -47.35 13.12 6.25
N GLU A 427 -48.01 13.29 7.39
CA GLU A 427 -48.45 14.61 7.86
C GLU A 427 -47.29 15.52 8.19
N ALA A 428 -46.23 15.01 8.86
CA ALA A 428 -45.03 15.78 9.16
C ALA A 428 -44.35 16.32 7.88
N LEU A 429 -44.24 15.50 6.84
CA LEU A 429 -43.69 15.91 5.54
C LEU A 429 -44.52 16.97 4.84
N GLN A 430 -45.87 16.92 4.98
CA GLN A 430 -46.77 17.88 4.36
C GLN A 430 -46.89 19.22 5.11
N THR A 431 -46.79 19.16 6.43
CA THR A 431 -47.09 20.33 7.28
C THR A 431 -45.83 20.97 7.87
N GLY A 432 -44.69 20.27 7.87
CA GLY A 432 -43.46 20.68 8.56
C GLY A 432 -43.56 20.59 10.09
N LYS A 433 -44.63 20.02 10.66
CA LYS A 433 -44.81 19.81 12.10
C LYS A 433 -43.86 18.68 12.57
N ALA A 434 -43.39 18.79 13.82
CA ALA A 434 -42.65 17.72 14.43
C ALA A 434 -43.51 16.44 14.64
N VAL A 435 -42.90 15.27 14.45
CA VAL A 435 -43.60 13.98 14.58
C VAL A 435 -44.19 13.75 15.98
N GLY A 436 -43.53 14.28 17.03
CA GLY A 436 -44.02 14.23 18.40
C GLY A 436 -45.28 15.04 18.63
N ASP A 437 -45.32 16.25 18.04
CA ASP A 437 -46.50 17.12 18.16
C ASP A 437 -47.74 16.51 17.46
N ILE A 438 -47.54 15.95 16.27
CA ILE A 438 -48.64 15.26 15.56
C ILE A 438 -49.11 14.03 16.33
N CYS A 439 -48.20 13.26 16.92
CA CYS A 439 -48.54 12.11 17.76
C CYS A 439 -49.39 12.49 18.97
N LEU A 440 -49.03 13.61 19.62
CA LEU A 440 -49.76 14.19 20.75
C LEU A 440 -51.14 14.72 20.33
N GLU A 441 -51.20 15.53 19.28
CA GLU A 441 -52.46 16.08 18.73
C GLU A 441 -53.46 14.97 18.36
N ARG A 442 -52.98 13.83 17.89
CA ARG A 442 -53.81 12.68 17.56
C ARG A 442 -54.17 11.78 18.75
N GLY A 443 -53.64 12.09 19.93
CA GLY A 443 -53.90 11.34 21.15
C GLY A 443 -53.39 9.90 21.14
N TYR A 444 -52.34 9.63 20.35
CA TYR A 444 -51.77 8.26 20.27
C TYR A 444 -50.87 7.91 21.45
N LEU A 445 -50.17 8.91 21.98
CA LEU A 445 -49.28 8.79 23.14
C LEU A 445 -49.36 10.07 23.99
N SER A 446 -49.10 9.97 25.29
CA SER A 446 -48.99 11.13 26.18
C SER A 446 -47.66 11.88 25.93
N LYS A 447 -47.61 13.13 26.40
CA LYS A 447 -46.38 13.94 26.27
C LYS A 447 -45.19 13.27 26.95
N GLU A 448 -45.38 12.69 28.13
CA GLU A 448 -44.35 12.00 28.89
C GLU A 448 -43.82 10.75 28.15
N GLU A 449 -44.74 10.00 27.49
CA GLU A 449 -44.34 8.84 26.68
C GLU A 449 -43.54 9.27 25.45
N ILE A 450 -43.98 10.32 24.75
CA ILE A 450 -43.29 10.86 23.56
C ILE A 450 -41.90 11.32 23.94
N ASP A 451 -41.74 12.11 25.00
CA ASP A 451 -40.46 12.64 25.46
C ASP A 451 -39.50 11.51 25.84
N LYS A 452 -40.02 10.46 26.48
CA LYS A 452 -39.24 9.26 26.85
C LYS A 452 -38.80 8.46 25.61
N ILE A 453 -39.72 8.28 24.64
CA ILE A 453 -39.41 7.49 23.42
C ILE A 453 -38.41 8.25 22.54
N LEU A 454 -38.61 9.56 22.37
CA LEU A 454 -37.76 10.42 21.55
C LEU A 454 -36.52 10.90 22.27
N GLU A 455 -36.29 10.50 23.54
CA GLU A 455 -35.02 10.75 24.18
C GLU A 455 -33.93 10.02 23.36
N PRO A 456 -32.94 10.77 22.83
CA PRO A 456 -31.99 10.22 21.87
C PRO A 456 -31.31 8.92 22.33
N LYS A 457 -31.00 8.78 23.62
CA LYS A 457 -30.40 7.56 24.19
C LYS A 457 -31.26 6.31 24.01
N ASN A 458 -32.60 6.47 24.04
CA ASN A 458 -33.53 5.34 23.93
C ASN A 458 -33.69 4.86 22.49
N MET A 459 -33.31 5.68 21.51
CA MET A 459 -33.34 5.36 20.08
C MET A 459 -32.07 4.62 19.60
N LEU A 460 -31.05 4.52 20.44
CA LEU A 460 -29.73 3.94 20.06
C LEU A 460 -29.67 2.42 20.29
N ASN A 461 -30.56 1.86 21.07
CA ASN A 461 -30.52 0.45 21.45
C ASN A 461 -31.69 -0.34 20.83
N PRO A 462 -31.49 -1.65 20.58
CA PRO A 462 -32.61 -2.51 20.21
C PRO A 462 -33.75 -2.43 21.25
N SER A 463 -34.93 -2.00 20.82
CA SER A 463 -36.04 -1.65 21.73
C SER A 463 -37.31 -2.49 21.51
N MET A 464 -37.20 -3.66 20.88
CA MET A 464 -38.35 -4.57 20.83
C MET A 464 -38.65 -5.09 22.25
N VAL A 465 -39.50 -4.39 22.96
CA VAL A 465 -40.20 -4.93 24.14
C VAL A 465 -41.49 -5.55 23.61
N ARG A 466 -41.61 -6.88 23.68
CA ARG A 466 -42.87 -7.57 23.49
C ARG A 466 -43.67 -7.50 24.81
#